data_c22e6722423d32cf629ec8ed0d90ff8e
#
_entry.id   c22e6722423d32cf629ec8ed0d90ff8e
#
_cell.length_a   1.000
_cell.length_b   1.000
_cell.length_c   1.000
_cell.angle_alpha   90.00
_cell.angle_beta   90.00
_cell.angle_gamma   90.00
#
_symmetry.space_group_name_H-M   'P 1'
#
loop_
_entity.id
_entity.type
_entity.pdbx_description
1 polymer ?
#
loop_
_entity_poly.entity_id
_entity_poly.type
_entity_poly.pdbx_seq_one_letter_code
_entity_poly.pdbx_strand_id
1 'polypeptide(L)'
;MTLNKNLQQFLEAAQHDDAYWVEQAKIDFALALDQQRKRQNITLGELAQKLGTSPAYITKVFRGDSNFTIETMVKLAIATGTQLDIQLKATPTANKLWHVPPMNRPPLRLVAQQTVTIVNRMAA
;
A
#
# COMPACT_ATOMS: atom_id res chain seq x y z
N MET A 1 -27.28 7.74 -8.47
CA MET A 1 -27.53 7.72 -7.04
C MET A 1 -26.84 8.89 -6.39
N THR A 2 -27.61 9.86 -5.94
CA THR A 2 -27.05 11.01 -5.23
C THR A 2 -26.81 10.60 -3.79
N LEU A 3 -25.54 10.56 -3.40
CA LEU A 3 -25.18 10.42 -2.01
C LEU A 3 -25.77 11.57 -1.20
N ASN A 4 -26.28 11.25 -0.02
CA ASN A 4 -26.78 12.23 0.91
C ASN A 4 -25.69 13.30 1.13
N LYS A 5 -26.05 14.59 1.08
CA LYS A 5 -25.12 15.70 1.26
C LYS A 5 -24.32 15.59 2.56
N ASN A 6 -24.94 15.09 3.62
CA ASN A 6 -24.27 14.88 4.89
C ASN A 6 -23.15 13.83 4.79
N LEU A 7 -23.40 12.77 4.03
CA LEU A 7 -22.39 11.73 3.80
C LEU A 7 -21.24 12.25 2.95
N GLN A 8 -21.55 13.04 1.91
CA GLN A 8 -20.52 13.65 1.08
C GLN A 8 -19.61 14.58 1.88
N GLN A 9 -20.21 15.45 2.70
CA GLN A 9 -19.47 16.35 3.57
C GLN A 9 -18.61 15.58 4.58
N PHE A 10 -19.13 14.49 5.13
CA PHE A 10 -18.38 13.63 6.02
C PHE A 10 -17.18 13.01 5.33
N LEU A 11 -17.36 12.48 4.11
CA LEU A 11 -16.27 11.87 3.33
C LEU A 11 -15.21 12.91 2.93
N GLU A 12 -15.63 14.10 2.53
CA GLU A 12 -14.72 15.19 2.20
C GLU A 12 -13.90 15.62 3.43
N ALA A 13 -14.55 15.75 4.58
CA ALA A 13 -13.87 16.09 5.83
C ALA A 13 -12.89 14.99 6.23
N ALA A 14 -13.26 13.73 6.08
CA ALA A 14 -12.40 12.59 6.38
C ALA A 14 -11.14 12.57 5.51
N GLN A 15 -11.25 12.96 4.24
CA GLN A 15 -10.10 13.02 3.32
C GLN A 15 -9.08 14.09 3.71
N HIS A 16 -9.46 15.07 4.51
CA HIS A 16 -8.55 16.08 5.04
C HIS A 16 -7.96 15.72 6.40
N ASP A 17 -8.34 14.57 6.96
CA ASP A 17 -7.87 14.12 8.25
C ASP A 17 -6.69 13.15 8.06
N ASP A 18 -5.56 13.47 8.68
CA ASP A 18 -4.37 12.62 8.65
C ASP A 18 -4.67 11.20 9.19
N ALA A 19 -5.51 11.11 10.22
CA ALA A 19 -5.90 9.83 10.81
C ALA A 19 -6.58 8.92 9.80
N TYR A 20 -7.42 9.47 8.93
CA TYR A 20 -8.06 8.71 7.85
C TYR A 20 -7.01 8.07 6.93
N TRP A 21 -6.02 8.87 6.51
CA TRP A 21 -4.98 8.38 5.59
C TRP A 21 -4.05 7.38 6.24
N VAL A 22 -3.77 7.53 7.53
CA VAL A 22 -3.00 6.55 8.29
C VAL A 22 -3.72 5.22 8.33
N GLU A 23 -4.99 5.21 8.68
CA GLU A 23 -5.80 3.99 8.73
C GLU A 23 -5.93 3.34 7.34
N GLN A 24 -6.11 4.16 6.32
CA GLN A 24 -6.19 3.68 4.94
C GLN A 24 -4.89 2.99 4.52
N ALA A 25 -3.75 3.59 4.83
CA ALA A 25 -2.44 3.03 4.51
C ALA A 25 -2.19 1.69 5.23
N LYS A 26 -2.60 1.58 6.49
CA LYS A 26 -2.50 0.32 7.25
C LYS A 26 -3.31 -0.79 6.59
N ILE A 27 -4.55 -0.49 6.21
CA ILE A 27 -5.45 -1.44 5.56
C ILE A 27 -4.89 -1.85 4.19
N ASP A 28 -4.44 -0.89 3.39
CA ASP A 28 -3.89 -1.16 2.07
C ASP A 28 -2.67 -2.08 2.14
N PHE A 29 -1.79 -1.82 3.10
CA PHE A 29 -0.62 -2.67 3.33
C PHE A 29 -1.02 -4.08 3.77
N ALA A 30 -1.95 -4.20 4.72
CA ALA A 30 -2.44 -5.49 5.19
C ALA A 30 -3.09 -6.31 4.07
N LEU A 31 -3.90 -5.67 3.23
CA LEU A 31 -4.53 -6.34 2.09
C LEU A 31 -3.51 -6.80 1.05
N ALA A 32 -2.55 -5.95 0.72
CA ALA A 32 -1.50 -6.30 -0.24
C ALA A 32 -0.66 -7.48 0.29
N LEU A 33 -0.32 -7.45 1.57
CA LEU A 33 0.43 -8.52 2.21
C LEU A 33 -0.34 -9.84 2.21
N ASP A 34 -1.64 -9.79 2.53
CA ASP A 34 -2.51 -10.98 2.55
C ASP A 34 -2.65 -11.59 1.15
N GLN A 35 -2.77 -10.78 0.12
CA GLN A 35 -2.80 -11.25 -1.26
C GLN A 35 -1.52 -12.00 -1.63
N GLN A 36 -0.36 -11.47 -1.26
CA GLN A 36 0.91 -12.13 -1.54
C GLN A 36 1.09 -13.41 -0.73
N ARG A 37 0.69 -13.39 0.53
CA ARG A 37 0.68 -14.58 1.39
C ARG A 37 -0.12 -15.71 0.74
N LYS A 38 -1.33 -15.41 0.28
CA LYS A 38 -2.21 -16.40 -0.37
C LYS A 38 -1.61 -16.94 -1.67
N ARG A 39 -0.98 -16.09 -2.46
CA ARG A 39 -0.31 -16.51 -3.69
C ARG A 39 0.81 -17.51 -3.42
N GLN A 40 1.52 -17.34 -2.32
CA GLN A 40 2.60 -18.21 -1.91
C GLN A 40 2.14 -19.40 -1.07
N ASN A 41 0.85 -19.51 -0.80
CA ASN A 41 0.28 -20.55 0.07
C ASN A 41 0.92 -20.61 1.45
N ILE A 42 1.28 -19.46 2.01
CA ILE A 42 1.88 -19.35 3.33
C ILE A 42 0.76 -19.16 4.36
N THR A 43 0.74 -20.00 5.38
CA THR A 43 -0.21 -19.85 6.48
C THR A 43 0.23 -18.72 7.42
N LEU A 44 -0.71 -18.21 8.22
CA LEU A 44 -0.38 -17.19 9.23
C LEU A 44 0.62 -17.70 10.25
N GLY A 45 0.51 -18.98 10.62
CA GLY A 45 1.46 -19.61 11.53
C GLY A 45 2.87 -19.71 10.95
N GLU A 46 2.98 -20.09 9.69
CA GLU A 46 4.27 -20.14 8.98
C GLU A 46 4.90 -18.76 8.88
N LEU A 47 4.09 -17.74 8.61
CA LEU A 47 4.56 -16.36 8.54
C LEU A 47 5.08 -15.90 9.90
N ALA A 48 4.37 -16.22 10.98
CA ALA A 48 4.81 -15.93 12.35
C ALA A 48 6.16 -16.58 12.66
N GLN A 49 6.34 -17.84 12.26
CA GLN A 49 7.61 -18.55 12.43
C GLN A 49 8.76 -17.89 11.66
N LYS A 50 8.53 -17.53 10.40
CA LYS A 50 9.55 -16.86 9.57
C LYS A 50 10.01 -15.53 10.18
N LEU A 51 9.09 -14.83 10.82
CA LEU A 51 9.37 -13.53 11.42
C LEU A 51 9.85 -13.62 12.87
N GLY A 52 9.77 -14.79 13.48
CA GLY A 52 10.09 -14.97 14.89
C GLY A 52 9.13 -14.23 15.81
N THR A 53 7.88 -14.12 15.43
CA THR A 53 6.85 -13.41 16.20
C THR A 53 5.73 -14.36 16.61
N SER A 54 4.82 -13.87 17.47
CA SER A 54 3.65 -14.65 17.87
C SER A 54 2.57 -14.66 16.79
N PRO A 55 1.77 -15.73 16.69
CA PRO A 55 0.62 -15.76 15.80
C PRO A 55 -0.39 -14.64 16.09
N ALA A 56 -0.53 -14.23 17.35
CA ALA A 56 -1.40 -13.13 17.73
C ALA A 56 -0.96 -11.80 17.11
N TYR A 57 0.34 -11.55 17.04
CA TYR A 57 0.88 -10.37 16.38
C TYR A 57 0.55 -10.38 14.88
N ILE A 58 0.74 -11.52 14.23
CA ILE A 58 0.44 -11.65 12.80
C ILE A 58 -1.06 -11.44 12.53
N THR A 59 -1.93 -11.99 13.36
CA THR A 59 -3.37 -11.74 13.25
C THR A 59 -3.69 -10.25 13.35
N LYS A 60 -3.05 -9.55 14.28
CA LYS A 60 -3.21 -8.11 14.43
C LYS A 60 -2.76 -7.34 13.19
N VAL A 61 -1.64 -7.75 12.60
CA VAL A 61 -1.12 -7.17 11.34
C VAL A 61 -2.17 -7.27 10.23
N PHE A 62 -2.75 -8.45 10.04
CA PHE A 62 -3.72 -8.70 8.97
C PHE A 62 -5.10 -8.08 9.21
N ARG A 63 -5.39 -7.63 10.43
CA ARG A 63 -6.58 -6.81 10.71
C ARG A 63 -6.41 -5.35 10.29
N GLY A 64 -5.20 -4.93 9.99
CA GLY A 64 -4.93 -3.54 9.66
C GLY A 64 -4.85 -2.62 10.89
N ASP A 65 -4.68 -3.19 12.09
CA ASP A 65 -4.67 -2.43 13.34
C ASP A 65 -3.25 -2.02 13.78
N SER A 66 -2.23 -2.48 13.07
CA SER A 66 -0.84 -2.26 13.48
C SER A 66 -0.23 -1.05 12.80
N ASN A 67 0.45 -0.25 13.59
CA ASN A 67 1.31 0.80 13.09
C ASN A 67 2.71 0.22 12.86
N PHE A 68 3.20 0.28 11.63
CA PHE A 68 4.44 -0.38 11.23
C PHE A 68 5.58 0.60 11.10
N THR A 69 6.78 0.15 11.51
CA THR A 69 8.02 0.76 11.04
C THR A 69 8.32 0.26 9.63
N ILE A 70 9.11 1.01 8.89
CA ILE A 70 9.56 0.59 7.55
C ILE A 70 10.31 -0.73 7.64
N GLU A 71 11.13 -0.91 8.67
CA GLU A 71 11.85 -2.16 8.90
C GLU A 71 10.90 -3.36 9.01
N THR A 72 9.83 -3.22 9.79
CA THR A 72 8.83 -4.27 9.95
C THR A 72 8.12 -4.57 8.63
N MET A 73 7.77 -3.53 7.87
CA MET A 73 7.12 -3.68 6.57
C MET A 73 8.02 -4.45 5.59
N VAL A 74 9.31 -4.13 5.57
CA VAL A 74 10.29 -4.82 4.72
C VAL A 74 10.39 -6.29 5.11
N LYS A 75 10.48 -6.60 6.40
CA LYS A 75 10.55 -7.98 6.89
C LYS A 75 9.31 -8.78 6.50
N LEU A 76 8.13 -8.18 6.65
CA LEU A 76 6.86 -8.81 6.26
C LEU A 76 6.80 -9.08 4.76
N ALA A 77 7.23 -8.12 3.95
CA ALA A 77 7.28 -8.28 2.51
C ALA A 77 8.21 -9.42 2.10
N ILE A 78 9.42 -9.45 2.63
CA ILE A 78 10.40 -10.50 2.34
C ILE A 78 9.86 -11.88 2.73
N ALA A 79 9.20 -11.98 3.89
CA ALA A 79 8.64 -13.23 4.36
C ALA A 79 7.53 -13.78 3.46
N THR A 80 6.85 -12.92 2.71
CA THR A 80 5.84 -13.31 1.73
C THR A 80 6.41 -13.43 0.30
N GLY A 81 7.73 -13.39 0.16
CA GLY A 81 8.38 -13.52 -1.14
C GLY A 81 8.27 -12.29 -2.02
N THR A 82 8.06 -11.12 -1.41
CA THR A 82 7.89 -9.87 -2.14
C THR A 82 8.90 -8.82 -1.69
N GLN A 83 8.95 -7.74 -2.41
CA GLN A 83 9.76 -6.58 -2.08
C GLN A 83 8.85 -5.39 -1.79
N LEU A 84 9.13 -4.67 -0.71
CA LEU A 84 8.40 -3.45 -0.40
C LEU A 84 8.80 -2.34 -1.38
N ASP A 85 7.81 -1.74 -2.01
CA ASP A 85 7.96 -0.56 -2.83
C ASP A 85 7.07 0.55 -2.26
N ILE A 86 7.67 1.71 -2.04
CA ILE A 86 6.94 2.86 -1.48
C ILE A 86 6.85 3.93 -2.55
N GLN A 87 5.62 4.27 -2.90
CA GLN A 87 5.35 5.30 -3.89
C GLN A 87 4.49 6.40 -3.27
N LEU A 88 4.82 7.62 -3.63
CA LEU A 88 4.02 8.78 -3.25
C LEU A 88 3.26 9.26 -4.48
N LYS A 89 1.96 9.34 -4.35
CA LYS A 89 1.09 9.84 -5.41
C LYS A 89 0.63 11.24 -5.06
N ALA A 90 0.58 12.12 -6.07
CA ALA A 90 -0.06 13.41 -5.87
C ALA A 90 -1.53 13.19 -5.50
N THR A 91 -2.01 13.91 -4.49
CA THR A 91 -3.41 13.86 -4.12
C THR A 91 -4.26 14.38 -5.27
N PRO A 92 -5.31 13.65 -5.67
CA PRO A 92 -6.22 14.15 -6.70
C PRO A 92 -7.11 15.24 -6.11
N THR A 93 -6.54 16.43 -5.94
CA THR A 93 -7.39 17.61 -5.71
C THR A 93 -7.95 18.01 -7.06
N ALA A 94 -9.25 18.23 -7.12
CA ALA A 94 -9.95 18.55 -8.37
C ALA A 94 -9.26 19.68 -9.14
N ASN A 95 -8.69 20.65 -8.43
CA ASN A 95 -8.03 21.80 -9.03
C ASN A 95 -6.67 21.47 -9.67
N LYS A 96 -5.98 20.47 -9.19
CA LYS A 96 -4.65 20.10 -9.72
C LYS A 96 -4.73 19.18 -10.92
N LEU A 97 -5.77 18.38 -11.03
CA LEU A 97 -5.97 17.48 -12.16
C LEU A 97 -6.21 18.24 -13.47
N TRP A 98 -6.82 19.43 -13.38
CA TRP A 98 -7.12 20.25 -14.54
C TRP A 98 -5.92 21.01 -15.08
N HIS A 99 -4.88 21.20 -14.26
CA HIS A 99 -3.72 22.02 -14.60
C HIS A 99 -2.53 21.20 -15.09
N VAL A 100 -2.61 19.90 -15.06
CA VAL A 100 -1.54 19.04 -15.59
C VAL A 100 -1.88 18.69 -17.03
N PRO A 101 -1.19 19.26 -18.02
CA PRO A 101 -1.42 18.91 -19.42
C PRO A 101 -1.17 17.42 -19.61
N PRO A 102 -2.12 16.67 -20.17
CA PRO A 102 -1.93 15.23 -20.38
C PRO A 102 -0.73 14.90 -21.26
N MET A 103 -0.27 15.87 -22.06
CA MET A 103 0.82 15.70 -23.01
C MET A 103 2.22 15.62 -22.37
N ASN A 104 2.38 16.11 -21.14
CA ASN A 104 3.69 16.14 -20.48
C ASN A 104 3.92 14.98 -19.52
N ARG A 105 2.98 14.07 -19.43
CA ARG A 105 3.16 12.87 -18.64
C ARG A 105 3.82 11.80 -19.49
N PRO A 106 4.96 11.24 -19.05
CA PRO A 106 5.46 10.05 -19.71
C PRO A 106 4.39 8.97 -19.61
N PRO A 107 4.17 8.18 -20.69
CA PRO A 107 3.22 7.09 -20.61
C PRO A 107 3.56 6.21 -19.41
N LEU A 108 2.54 5.76 -18.67
CA LEU A 108 2.71 4.84 -17.54
C LEU A 108 3.58 3.63 -17.91
N ARG A 109 3.50 3.22 -19.17
CA ARG A 109 4.29 2.14 -19.74
C ARG A 109 5.79 2.43 -19.72
N LEU A 110 6.21 3.67 -19.96
CA LEU A 110 7.62 4.08 -19.92
C LEU A 110 8.17 4.08 -18.50
N VAL A 111 7.37 4.54 -17.55
CA VAL A 111 7.76 4.53 -16.13
C VAL A 111 7.92 3.09 -15.64
N ALA A 112 7.00 2.20 -16.00
CA ALA A 112 7.09 0.78 -15.67
C ALA A 112 8.32 0.11 -16.28
N GLN A 113 8.66 0.44 -17.53
CA GLN A 113 9.85 -0.07 -18.20
C GLN A 113 11.14 0.42 -17.54
N GLN A 114 11.19 1.68 -17.14
CA GLN A 114 12.35 2.23 -16.43
C GLN A 114 12.55 1.56 -15.07
N THR A 115 11.49 1.32 -14.35
CA THR A 115 11.54 0.61 -13.07
C THR A 115 12.06 -0.81 -13.25
N VAL A 116 11.56 -1.54 -14.23
CA VAL A 116 12.00 -2.90 -14.56
C VAL A 116 13.48 -2.90 -14.94
N THR A 117 13.94 -1.94 -15.74
CA THR A 117 15.34 -1.84 -16.15
C THR A 117 16.26 -1.62 -14.95
N ILE A 118 15.87 -0.77 -14.00
CA ILE A 118 16.64 -0.52 -12.79
C ILE A 118 16.73 -1.77 -11.94
N VAL A 119 15.63 -2.48 -11.74
CA VAL A 119 15.59 -3.73 -10.98
C VAL A 119 16.50 -4.80 -11.65
N ASN A 120 16.44 -4.94 -12.97
CA ASN A 120 17.28 -5.88 -13.69
C ASN A 120 18.76 -5.55 -13.59
N ARG A 121 19.13 -4.27 -13.58
CA ARG A 121 20.51 -3.85 -13.36
C ARG A 121 21.00 -4.16 -11.97
N MET A 122 20.16 -4.03 -10.97
CA MET A 122 20.48 -4.38 -9.58
C MET A 122 20.57 -5.89 -9.35
N ALA A 123 19.82 -6.68 -10.12
CA ALA A 123 19.83 -8.13 -10.04
C ALA A 123 21.01 -8.76 -10.79
N ALA A 124 21.64 -8.04 -11.67
CA ALA A 124 22.83 -8.48 -12.39
C ALA A 124 24.08 -8.12 -11.59
#